data_a0c195a1eab57dd79c322e99c47c9e02
#
_entry.id   a0c195a1eab57dd79c322e99c47c9e02
#
_cell.length_a   1.000
_cell.length_b   1.000
_cell.length_c   1.000
_cell.angle_alpha   90.00
_cell.angle_beta   90.00
_cell.angle_gamma   90.00
#
_symmetry.space_group_name_H-M   'P 1'
#
loop_
_entity.id
_entity.type
_entity.pdbx_description
1 polymer ?
#
loop_
_entity_poly.entity_id
_entity_poly.type
_entity_poly.pdbx_seq_one_letter_code
_entity_poly.pdbx_strand_id
1 'polypeptide(L)'
;MSFHVDSEVGRLRQVILHKPELALKRLTPSNKDELLFDEVLWVQRAVEEHEEWQQVLRDLGVTVHMLSDLLRTTIDIPEARKHILDGGVDERWFGPMAADAIRNTLDSLDTVMLARFLTGGITKREIMELGCEPESVVFHALGPDDFVLPPLPNHLFTRDTSCWIYNGVSINAMRKKARRRETVNYEAIYRYHPMFAGGYDRPEAGGYHVWMPGMAAAPATIEGGDVLVIGRGAVLVGMSERTQPQAVEMLAMSLFAQGAAEKIVALNLPKTRAFMHLDTVMTQVDVDVFT
;
A
#
# COMPACT_ATOMS: atom_id res chain seq x y z
N MET A 1 0.53 21.06 8.25
CA MET A 1 -0.74 20.59 7.64
C MET A 1 -1.41 19.67 8.65
N SER A 2 -2.69 19.80 8.87
CA SER A 2 -3.43 18.86 9.74
C SER A 2 -3.93 17.72 8.84
N PHE A 3 -3.52 16.49 9.13
CA PHE A 3 -4.06 15.29 8.48
C PHE A 3 -5.24 14.79 9.30
N HIS A 4 -6.42 14.74 8.69
CA HIS A 4 -7.64 14.35 9.37
C HIS A 4 -8.70 13.87 8.38
N VAL A 5 -9.38 12.77 8.71
CA VAL A 5 -10.53 12.24 7.97
C VAL A 5 -11.62 11.90 8.98
N ASP A 6 -12.71 12.64 8.96
CA ASP A 6 -13.82 12.47 9.89
C ASP A 6 -15.11 11.93 9.24
N SER A 7 -15.10 11.72 7.92
CA SER A 7 -16.23 11.19 7.16
C SER A 7 -15.81 10.76 5.76
N GLU A 8 -16.45 9.73 5.21
CA GLU A 8 -16.31 9.34 3.80
C GLU A 8 -16.94 10.35 2.84
N VAL A 9 -17.89 11.15 3.30
CA VAL A 9 -18.63 12.16 2.49
C VAL A 9 -18.18 13.59 2.73
N GLY A 10 -17.14 13.79 3.53
CA GLY A 10 -16.53 15.10 3.75
C GLY A 10 -15.80 15.61 2.49
N ARG A 11 -15.59 16.94 2.42
CA ARG A 11 -14.86 17.53 1.30
C ARG A 11 -13.44 16.97 1.23
N LEU A 12 -13.10 16.28 0.15
CA LEU A 12 -11.74 15.83 -0.14
C LEU A 12 -10.83 17.04 -0.37
N ARG A 13 -9.72 17.12 0.38
CA ARG A 13 -8.74 18.21 0.30
C ARG A 13 -7.42 17.77 -0.30
N GLN A 14 -7.02 16.55 -0.02
CA GLN A 14 -5.80 15.95 -0.53
C GLN A 14 -5.92 14.42 -0.62
N VAL A 15 -5.22 13.82 -1.56
CA VAL A 15 -5.27 12.38 -1.81
C VAL A 15 -3.92 11.89 -2.32
N ILE A 16 -3.56 10.66 -1.93
CA ILE A 16 -2.44 9.92 -2.53
C ILE A 16 -3.00 9.03 -3.62
N LEU A 17 -2.45 9.15 -4.83
CA LEU A 17 -2.78 8.32 -5.98
C LEU A 17 -1.54 7.63 -6.52
N HIS A 18 -1.71 6.49 -7.18
CA HIS A 18 -0.67 5.81 -7.93
C HIS A 18 -1.11 5.58 -9.37
N LYS A 19 -0.31 6.07 -10.31
CA LYS A 19 -0.62 5.95 -11.73
C LYS A 19 -0.32 4.53 -12.23
N PRO A 20 -1.12 3.98 -13.15
CA PRO A 20 -0.77 2.75 -13.85
C PRO A 20 0.57 2.89 -14.57
N GLU A 21 1.56 2.10 -14.16
CA GLU A 21 2.93 2.18 -14.68
C GLU A 21 3.46 0.80 -15.06
N LEU A 22 4.78 0.58 -14.90
CA LEU A 22 5.48 -0.65 -15.27
C LEU A 22 4.84 -1.91 -14.66
N ALA A 23 4.35 -1.84 -13.42
CA ALA A 23 3.73 -2.99 -12.77
C ALA A 23 2.53 -3.55 -13.56
N LEU A 24 1.67 -2.67 -14.08
CA LEU A 24 0.55 -3.07 -14.92
C LEU A 24 0.98 -3.60 -16.29
N LYS A 25 2.07 -3.05 -16.87
CA LYS A 25 2.64 -3.54 -18.16
C LYS A 25 3.20 -4.95 -18.05
N ARG A 26 3.47 -5.43 -16.85
CA ARG A 26 4.02 -6.77 -16.56
C ARG A 26 2.94 -7.81 -16.24
N LEU A 27 1.68 -7.43 -16.27
CA LEU A 27 0.58 -8.38 -16.23
C LEU A 27 0.52 -9.18 -17.54
N THR A 28 0.40 -10.49 -17.39
CA THR A 28 0.26 -11.44 -18.48
C THR A 28 -0.89 -12.41 -18.17
N PRO A 29 -1.44 -13.12 -19.14
CA PRO A 29 -2.45 -14.15 -18.85
C PRO A 29 -2.00 -15.22 -17.86
N SER A 30 -0.69 -15.48 -17.77
CA SER A 30 -0.12 -16.50 -16.87
C SER A 30 0.11 -16.04 -15.45
N ASN A 31 0.26 -14.73 -15.17
CA ASN A 31 0.58 -14.21 -13.84
C ASN A 31 -0.51 -13.35 -13.22
N LYS A 32 -1.56 -12.97 -13.99
CA LYS A 32 -2.59 -12.05 -13.54
C LYS A 32 -3.31 -12.51 -12.26
N ASP A 33 -3.62 -13.80 -12.17
CA ASP A 33 -4.34 -14.35 -11.00
C ASP A 33 -3.49 -14.30 -9.72
N GLU A 34 -2.18 -14.63 -9.83
CA GLU A 34 -1.24 -14.50 -8.71
C GLU A 34 -1.07 -13.03 -8.28
N LEU A 35 -1.09 -12.11 -9.24
CA LEU A 35 -1.01 -10.67 -9.03
C LEU A 35 -2.38 -10.02 -8.74
N LEU A 36 -3.43 -10.82 -8.56
CA LEU A 36 -4.78 -10.42 -8.13
C LEU A 36 -5.52 -9.56 -9.16
N PHE A 37 -5.29 -9.77 -10.45
CA PHE A 37 -6.04 -9.16 -11.53
C PHE A 37 -6.88 -10.20 -12.27
N ASP A 38 -8.09 -9.81 -12.66
CA ASP A 38 -9.00 -10.69 -13.39
C ASP A 38 -8.68 -10.72 -14.89
N GLU A 39 -8.17 -9.57 -15.41
CA GLU A 39 -7.83 -9.39 -16.83
C GLU A 39 -6.50 -8.64 -17.03
N VAL A 40 -5.92 -8.78 -18.20
CA VAL A 40 -4.80 -7.96 -18.65
C VAL A 40 -5.34 -6.68 -19.28
N LEU A 41 -4.92 -5.54 -18.75
CA LEU A 41 -5.45 -4.23 -19.12
C LEU A 41 -4.70 -3.60 -20.30
N TRP A 42 -5.38 -2.79 -21.09
CA TRP A 42 -4.72 -1.88 -22.03
C TRP A 42 -4.13 -0.69 -21.26
N VAL A 43 -2.87 -0.84 -20.88
CA VAL A 43 -2.20 0.07 -19.92
C VAL A 43 -2.15 1.51 -20.42
N GLN A 44 -1.95 1.75 -21.71
CA GLN A 44 -1.93 3.12 -22.24
C GLN A 44 -3.26 3.83 -21.99
N ARG A 45 -4.38 3.15 -22.26
CA ARG A 45 -5.72 3.72 -22.01
C ARG A 45 -5.97 3.93 -20.52
N ALA A 46 -5.55 2.99 -19.67
CA ALA A 46 -5.65 3.13 -18.22
C ALA A 46 -4.85 4.35 -17.70
N VAL A 47 -3.68 4.64 -18.29
CA VAL A 47 -2.89 5.83 -17.98
C VAL A 47 -3.64 7.11 -18.37
N GLU A 48 -4.19 7.18 -19.58
CA GLU A 48 -4.95 8.34 -20.07
C GLU A 48 -6.16 8.64 -19.17
N GLU A 49 -6.97 7.63 -18.87
CA GLU A 49 -8.15 7.77 -18.00
C GLU A 49 -7.76 8.18 -16.58
N HIS A 50 -6.67 7.64 -16.05
CA HIS A 50 -6.18 8.01 -14.73
C HIS A 50 -5.65 9.46 -14.69
N GLU A 51 -5.01 9.94 -15.77
CA GLU A 51 -4.57 11.34 -15.90
C GLU A 51 -5.76 12.29 -15.99
N GLU A 52 -6.78 11.95 -16.76
CA GLU A 52 -8.04 12.71 -16.81
C GLU A 52 -8.70 12.79 -15.42
N TRP A 53 -8.78 11.67 -14.70
CA TRP A 53 -9.31 11.65 -13.33
C TRP A 53 -8.50 12.51 -12.37
N GLN A 54 -7.18 12.45 -12.42
CA GLN A 54 -6.32 13.33 -11.62
C GLN A 54 -6.61 14.81 -11.91
N GLN A 55 -6.83 15.16 -13.19
CA GLN A 55 -7.12 16.54 -13.58
C GLN A 55 -8.44 17.00 -12.99
N VAL A 56 -9.49 16.18 -13.06
CA VAL A 56 -10.79 16.48 -12.43
C VAL A 56 -10.63 16.77 -10.92
N LEU A 57 -9.84 15.98 -10.21
CA LEU A 57 -9.59 16.23 -8.78
C LEU A 57 -8.86 17.56 -8.54
N ARG A 58 -7.85 17.89 -9.36
CA ARG A 58 -7.13 19.18 -9.27
C ARG A 58 -8.05 20.36 -9.57
N ASP A 59 -8.90 20.25 -10.56
CA ASP A 59 -9.87 21.30 -10.93
C ASP A 59 -10.91 21.55 -9.81
N LEU A 60 -11.20 20.52 -9.00
CA LEU A 60 -12.01 20.62 -7.79
C LEU A 60 -11.23 21.17 -6.58
N GLY A 61 -9.97 21.53 -6.76
CA GLY A 61 -9.09 22.07 -5.71
C GLY A 61 -8.50 21.02 -4.77
N VAL A 62 -8.49 19.75 -5.16
CA VAL A 62 -7.85 18.67 -4.40
C VAL A 62 -6.36 18.64 -4.67
N THR A 63 -5.55 18.60 -3.63
CA THR A 63 -4.10 18.36 -3.78
C THR A 63 -3.86 16.87 -4.03
N VAL A 64 -3.35 16.54 -5.21
CA VAL A 64 -3.02 15.17 -5.61
C VAL A 64 -1.54 14.91 -5.40
N HIS A 65 -1.22 13.99 -4.50
CA HIS A 65 0.14 13.50 -4.26
C HIS A 65 0.33 12.18 -5.00
N MET A 66 1.35 12.10 -5.84
CA MET A 66 1.67 10.85 -6.53
C MET A 66 2.54 9.96 -5.63
N LEU A 67 2.12 8.72 -5.44
CA LEU A 67 2.86 7.73 -4.64
C LEU A 67 4.30 7.55 -5.14
N SER A 68 4.49 7.55 -6.46
CA SER A 68 5.82 7.45 -7.08
C SER A 68 6.74 8.60 -6.67
N ASP A 69 6.21 9.83 -6.54
CA ASP A 69 7.01 10.99 -6.15
C ASP A 69 7.31 10.97 -4.64
N LEU A 70 6.31 10.59 -3.83
CA LEU A 70 6.50 10.38 -2.39
C LEU A 70 7.57 9.31 -2.14
N LEU A 71 7.49 8.18 -2.85
CA LEU A 71 8.44 7.08 -2.71
C LEU A 71 9.87 7.49 -3.12
N ARG A 72 10.03 8.20 -4.24
CA ARG A 72 11.34 8.72 -4.67
C ARG A 72 11.95 9.63 -3.61
N THR A 73 11.21 10.63 -3.15
CA THR A 73 11.67 11.53 -2.07
C THR A 73 12.06 10.77 -0.81
N THR A 74 11.31 9.71 -0.50
CA THR A 74 11.58 8.86 0.67
C THR A 74 12.87 8.05 0.49
N ILE A 75 13.09 7.46 -0.68
CA ILE A 75 14.27 6.63 -1.00
C ILE A 75 15.59 7.45 -0.95
N ASP A 76 15.54 8.75 -1.19
CA ASP A 76 16.72 9.62 -1.06
C ASP A 76 17.22 9.76 0.39
N ILE A 77 16.43 9.34 1.37
CA ILE A 77 16.79 9.30 2.78
C ILE A 77 17.42 7.94 3.10
N PRO A 78 18.70 7.88 3.54
CA PRO A 78 19.42 6.61 3.71
C PRO A 78 18.71 5.62 4.65
N GLU A 79 18.15 6.10 5.75
CA GLU A 79 17.43 5.26 6.72
C GLU A 79 16.13 4.69 6.14
N ALA A 80 15.44 5.46 5.31
CA ALA A 80 14.23 5.01 4.61
C ALA A 80 14.56 3.97 3.53
N ARG A 81 15.60 4.24 2.75
CA ARG A 81 16.11 3.30 1.75
C ARG A 81 16.48 1.96 2.38
N LYS A 82 17.22 2.01 3.48
CA LYS A 82 17.55 0.82 4.25
C LYS A 82 16.30 0.08 4.74
N HIS A 83 15.33 0.80 5.31
CA HIS A 83 14.06 0.24 5.79
C HIS A 83 13.30 -0.49 4.67
N ILE A 84 13.19 0.13 3.48
CA ILE A 84 12.50 -0.45 2.33
C ILE A 84 13.21 -1.72 1.83
N LEU A 85 14.53 -1.70 1.74
CA LEU A 85 15.29 -2.84 1.27
C LEU A 85 15.30 -3.99 2.28
N ASP A 86 15.42 -3.70 3.57
CA ASP A 86 15.37 -4.72 4.62
C ASP A 86 13.98 -5.40 4.71
N GLY A 87 12.91 -4.62 4.54
CA GLY A 87 11.54 -5.15 4.54
C GLY A 87 11.10 -5.78 3.21
N GLY A 88 11.69 -5.33 2.10
CA GLY A 88 11.33 -5.76 0.74
C GLY A 88 12.14 -6.95 0.21
N VAL A 89 13.39 -7.13 0.68
CA VAL A 89 14.30 -8.21 0.26
C VAL A 89 14.62 -9.09 1.46
N ASP A 90 13.78 -10.09 1.69
CA ASP A 90 13.85 -11.00 2.83
C ASP A 90 14.37 -12.37 2.37
N GLU A 91 15.36 -12.93 3.08
CA GLU A 91 15.96 -14.23 2.77
C GLU A 91 14.95 -15.39 2.69
N ARG A 92 13.83 -15.28 3.42
CA ARG A 92 12.74 -16.27 3.38
C ARG A 92 12.03 -16.34 2.02
N TRP A 93 12.16 -15.29 1.20
CA TRP A 93 11.57 -15.21 -0.14
C TRP A 93 12.60 -15.38 -1.25
N PHE A 94 13.80 -14.84 -1.05
CA PHE A 94 14.86 -14.82 -2.07
C PHE A 94 15.90 -15.92 -1.87
N GLY A 95 15.82 -16.62 -0.73
CA GLY A 95 16.83 -17.59 -0.28
C GLY A 95 18.05 -16.90 0.34
N PRO A 96 18.66 -17.53 1.36
CA PRO A 96 19.75 -16.91 2.11
C PRO A 96 21.01 -16.66 1.27
N MET A 97 21.20 -17.40 0.16
CA MET A 97 22.36 -17.25 -0.71
C MET A 97 22.20 -16.15 -1.77
N ALA A 98 20.96 -15.65 -2.02
CA ALA A 98 20.70 -14.63 -3.02
C ALA A 98 20.29 -13.27 -2.41
N ALA A 99 19.69 -13.25 -1.24
CA ALA A 99 19.10 -12.07 -0.65
C ALA A 99 20.08 -10.89 -0.53
N ASP A 100 21.28 -11.10 -0.02
CA ASP A 100 22.28 -10.05 0.14
C ASP A 100 22.77 -9.50 -1.21
N ALA A 101 23.02 -10.36 -2.19
CA ALA A 101 23.46 -9.94 -3.52
C ALA A 101 22.39 -9.09 -4.22
N ILE A 102 21.14 -9.55 -4.18
CA ILE A 102 19.98 -8.83 -4.74
C ILE A 102 19.82 -7.48 -4.02
N ARG A 103 19.84 -7.49 -2.68
CA ARG A 103 19.72 -6.28 -1.86
C ARG A 103 20.80 -5.25 -2.19
N ASN A 104 22.05 -5.67 -2.24
CA ASN A 104 23.19 -4.78 -2.52
C ASN A 104 23.12 -4.22 -3.95
N THR A 105 22.69 -5.02 -4.92
CA THR A 105 22.47 -4.55 -6.31
C THR A 105 21.38 -3.49 -6.34
N LEU A 106 20.24 -3.72 -5.70
CA LEU A 106 19.15 -2.74 -5.62
C LEU A 106 19.59 -1.47 -4.88
N ASP A 107 20.38 -1.61 -3.81
CA ASP A 107 20.91 -0.49 -3.04
C ASP A 107 21.89 0.40 -3.84
N SER A 108 22.59 -0.17 -4.80
CA SER A 108 23.53 0.56 -5.67
C SER A 108 22.85 1.41 -6.76
N LEU A 109 21.55 1.20 -6.99
CA LEU A 109 20.81 1.91 -8.04
C LEU A 109 20.55 3.38 -7.65
N ASP A 110 20.41 4.23 -8.65
CA ASP A 110 19.87 5.57 -8.41
C ASP A 110 18.41 5.49 -7.93
N THR A 111 17.93 6.57 -7.34
CA THR A 111 16.59 6.65 -6.76
C THR A 111 15.48 6.35 -7.75
N VAL A 112 15.59 6.81 -9.00
CA VAL A 112 14.57 6.64 -10.04
C VAL A 112 14.46 5.16 -10.42
N MET A 113 15.60 4.52 -10.66
CA MET A 113 15.66 3.10 -11.00
C MET A 113 15.20 2.23 -9.84
N LEU A 114 15.63 2.54 -8.62
CA LEU A 114 15.20 1.80 -7.44
C LEU A 114 13.68 1.91 -7.24
N ALA A 115 13.11 3.10 -7.25
CA ALA A 115 11.65 3.30 -7.12
C ALA A 115 10.88 2.53 -8.21
N ARG A 116 11.38 2.58 -9.45
CA ARG A 116 10.80 1.84 -10.58
C ARG A 116 10.77 0.33 -10.34
N PHE A 117 11.86 -0.26 -9.84
CA PHE A 117 11.92 -1.70 -9.59
C PHE A 117 11.19 -2.12 -8.31
N LEU A 118 11.16 -1.29 -7.29
CA LEU A 118 10.39 -1.58 -6.07
C LEU A 118 8.88 -1.71 -6.35
N THR A 119 8.36 -0.89 -7.25
CA THR A 119 6.94 -0.93 -7.65
C THR A 119 6.70 -1.82 -8.87
N GLY A 120 7.52 -1.68 -9.91
CA GLY A 120 7.38 -2.39 -11.16
C GLY A 120 7.92 -3.82 -11.17
N GLY A 121 8.69 -4.21 -10.13
CA GLY A 121 9.39 -5.50 -10.10
C GLY A 121 10.68 -5.50 -10.94
N ILE A 122 11.45 -6.58 -10.83
CA ILE A 122 12.65 -6.82 -11.68
C ILE A 122 12.72 -8.29 -12.06
N THR A 123 12.96 -8.58 -13.33
CA THR A 123 13.15 -9.96 -13.83
C THR A 123 14.58 -10.44 -13.60
N LYS A 124 14.79 -11.77 -13.71
CA LYS A 124 16.12 -12.35 -13.67
C LYS A 124 17.05 -11.76 -14.72
N ARG A 125 16.56 -11.59 -15.96
CA ARG A 125 17.30 -10.96 -17.05
C ARG A 125 17.77 -9.55 -16.69
N GLU A 126 16.85 -8.71 -16.22
CA GLU A 126 17.15 -7.33 -15.86
C GLU A 126 18.17 -7.22 -14.73
N ILE A 127 18.10 -8.07 -13.72
CA ILE A 127 19.04 -8.00 -12.59
C ILE A 127 20.42 -8.56 -12.98
N MET A 128 20.48 -9.53 -13.89
CA MET A 128 21.75 -10.01 -14.47
C MET A 128 22.41 -8.93 -15.33
N GLU A 129 21.66 -8.14 -16.08
CA GLU A 129 22.17 -6.96 -16.80
C GLU A 129 22.77 -5.91 -15.88
N LEU A 130 22.36 -5.88 -14.60
CA LEU A 130 22.96 -5.05 -13.54
C LEU A 130 24.17 -5.72 -12.87
N GLY A 131 24.60 -6.89 -13.35
CA GLY A 131 25.76 -7.62 -12.84
C GLY A 131 25.50 -8.48 -11.60
N CYS A 132 24.23 -8.76 -11.26
CA CYS A 132 23.86 -9.62 -10.13
C CYS A 132 23.53 -11.02 -10.61
N GLU A 133 24.38 -11.97 -10.28
CA GLU A 133 24.21 -13.40 -10.59
C GLU A 133 24.65 -14.24 -9.38
N PRO A 134 23.82 -14.32 -8.32
CA PRO A 134 24.18 -15.04 -7.10
C PRO A 134 24.15 -16.55 -7.32
N GLU A 135 25.10 -17.26 -6.73
CA GLU A 135 25.16 -18.71 -6.65
C GLU A 135 24.09 -19.25 -5.70
N SER A 136 22.86 -19.29 -6.16
CA SER A 136 21.68 -19.64 -5.38
C SER A 136 20.74 -20.57 -6.13
N VAL A 137 20.29 -21.63 -5.46
CA VAL A 137 19.30 -22.57 -6.02
C VAL A 137 18.02 -21.83 -6.42
N VAL A 138 17.56 -20.88 -5.60
CA VAL A 138 16.37 -20.08 -5.90
C VAL A 138 16.57 -19.27 -7.18
N PHE A 139 17.73 -18.61 -7.31
CA PHE A 139 18.03 -17.80 -8.49
C PHE A 139 18.22 -18.65 -9.75
N HIS A 140 18.92 -19.78 -9.67
CA HIS A 140 19.10 -20.68 -10.81
C HIS A 140 17.83 -21.37 -11.27
N ALA A 141 16.85 -21.58 -10.37
CA ALA A 141 15.56 -22.15 -10.73
C ALA A 141 14.66 -21.21 -11.53
N LEU A 142 14.93 -19.89 -11.52
CA LEU A 142 14.16 -18.91 -12.30
C LEU A 142 14.57 -18.95 -13.76
N GLY A 143 13.58 -18.85 -14.67
CA GLY A 143 13.78 -18.53 -16.06
C GLY A 143 14.17 -17.05 -16.26
N PRO A 144 14.69 -16.67 -17.44
CA PRO A 144 15.16 -15.30 -17.69
C PRO A 144 14.11 -14.20 -17.47
N ASP A 145 12.86 -14.51 -17.77
CA ASP A 145 11.74 -13.57 -17.70
C ASP A 145 10.91 -13.72 -16.41
N ASP A 146 11.30 -14.66 -15.54
CA ASP A 146 10.70 -14.79 -14.21
C ASP A 146 11.15 -13.64 -13.30
N PHE A 147 10.27 -13.25 -12.38
CA PHE A 147 10.55 -12.17 -11.46
C PHE A 147 11.43 -12.60 -10.29
N VAL A 148 12.58 -11.95 -10.15
CA VAL A 148 13.35 -11.95 -8.92
C VAL A 148 12.59 -11.14 -7.86
N LEU A 149 12.12 -9.95 -8.22
CA LEU A 149 11.23 -9.14 -7.39
C LEU A 149 9.91 -8.94 -8.13
N PRO A 150 8.78 -9.55 -7.68
CA PRO A 150 7.50 -9.42 -8.37
C PRO A 150 7.01 -7.98 -8.46
N PRO A 151 6.28 -7.58 -9.50
CA PRO A 151 5.66 -6.27 -9.59
C PRO A 151 4.54 -6.11 -8.55
N LEU A 152 4.19 -4.84 -8.26
CA LEU A 152 3.12 -4.46 -7.33
C LEU A 152 1.99 -3.72 -8.07
N PRO A 153 1.25 -4.37 -8.98
CA PRO A 153 0.22 -3.69 -9.76
C PRO A 153 -0.94 -3.18 -8.89
N ASN A 154 -1.15 -3.78 -7.72
CA ASN A 154 -2.21 -3.37 -6.78
C ASN A 154 -1.85 -2.09 -6.00
N HIS A 155 -0.65 -1.53 -6.13
CA HIS A 155 -0.35 -0.18 -5.63
C HIS A 155 -1.28 0.89 -6.24
N LEU A 156 -1.91 0.59 -7.38
CA LEU A 156 -2.98 1.40 -7.96
C LEU A 156 -4.12 1.68 -6.94
N PHE A 157 -4.40 0.71 -6.07
CA PHE A 157 -5.43 0.78 -5.02
C PHE A 157 -4.82 1.29 -3.72
N THR A 158 -4.61 2.61 -3.64
CA THR A 158 -3.87 3.26 -2.55
C THR A 158 -4.59 3.22 -1.21
N ARG A 159 -5.91 3.06 -1.19
CA ARG A 159 -6.75 2.98 0.01
C ARG A 159 -6.44 1.75 0.85
N ASP A 160 -6.14 0.61 0.23
CA ASP A 160 -6.06 -0.67 0.93
C ASP A 160 -4.84 -0.77 1.84
N THR A 161 -3.70 -0.28 1.37
CA THR A 161 -2.42 -0.37 2.11
C THR A 161 -2.32 0.62 3.25
N SER A 162 -3.02 1.75 3.15
CA SER A 162 -3.18 2.70 4.26
C SER A 162 -4.47 3.48 4.15
N CYS A 163 -5.13 3.72 5.28
CA CYS A 163 -6.29 4.57 5.34
C CYS A 163 -6.24 5.51 6.56
N TRP A 164 -6.70 6.74 6.35
CA TRP A 164 -6.82 7.73 7.41
C TRP A 164 -8.13 7.54 8.16
N ILE A 165 -8.06 7.56 9.48
CA ILE A 165 -9.20 7.43 10.39
C ILE A 165 -9.07 8.54 11.41
N TYR A 166 -9.96 9.51 11.40
CA TYR A 166 -9.91 10.70 12.25
C TYR A 166 -8.53 11.36 12.21
N ASN A 167 -7.84 11.47 13.31
CA ASN A 167 -6.55 12.14 13.47
C ASN A 167 -5.34 11.20 13.38
N GLY A 168 -5.48 10.08 12.68
CA GLY A 168 -4.37 9.15 12.51
C GLY A 168 -4.52 8.25 11.27
N VAL A 169 -3.47 7.52 10.98
CA VAL A 169 -3.36 6.61 9.84
C VAL A 169 -3.27 5.16 10.31
N SER A 170 -4.02 4.28 9.67
CA SER A 170 -3.83 2.84 9.73
C SER A 170 -2.88 2.44 8.59
N ILE A 171 -1.71 1.90 8.93
CA ILE A 171 -0.80 1.29 7.96
C ILE A 171 -1.05 -0.21 8.03
N ASN A 172 -1.47 -0.80 6.91
CA ASN A 172 -2.18 -2.06 6.91
C ASN A 172 -1.28 -3.25 6.57
N ALA A 173 -1.32 -4.31 7.38
CA ALA A 173 -0.73 -5.60 7.02
C ALA A 173 -1.62 -6.29 5.99
N MET A 174 -1.15 -6.41 4.75
CA MET A 174 -1.91 -6.96 3.64
C MET A 174 -2.06 -8.47 3.72
N ARG A 175 -3.26 -8.97 3.43
CA ARG A 175 -3.57 -10.42 3.48
C ARG A 175 -2.85 -11.21 2.42
N LYS A 176 -2.86 -10.73 1.18
CA LYS A 176 -2.30 -11.47 0.04
C LYS A 176 -0.80 -11.22 -0.10
N LYS A 177 -0.04 -12.29 -0.34
CA LYS A 177 1.43 -12.25 -0.51
C LYS A 177 1.84 -11.20 -1.54
N ALA A 178 1.14 -11.12 -2.67
CA ALA A 178 1.41 -10.20 -3.76
C ALA A 178 1.40 -8.71 -3.35
N ARG A 179 0.71 -8.36 -2.24
CA ARG A 179 0.58 -6.98 -1.76
C ARG A 179 1.43 -6.64 -0.53
N ARG A 180 2.08 -7.62 0.11
CA ARG A 180 2.80 -7.39 1.38
C ARG A 180 3.89 -6.33 1.29
N ARG A 181 4.61 -6.26 0.17
CA ARG A 181 5.66 -5.24 -0.02
C ARG A 181 5.12 -3.83 -0.20
N GLU A 182 3.84 -3.69 -0.56
CA GLU A 182 3.19 -2.38 -0.59
C GLU A 182 3.23 -1.72 0.80
N THR A 183 2.96 -2.51 1.85
CA THR A 183 3.00 -2.03 3.24
C THR A 183 4.35 -1.44 3.60
N VAL A 184 5.45 -2.07 3.20
CA VAL A 184 6.81 -1.60 3.48
C VAL A 184 7.06 -0.22 2.86
N ASN A 185 6.59 0.01 1.63
CA ASN A 185 6.70 1.29 0.96
C ASN A 185 5.93 2.39 1.72
N TYR A 186 4.70 2.10 2.16
CA TYR A 186 3.88 3.06 2.92
C TYR A 186 4.44 3.32 4.32
N GLU A 187 4.93 2.31 5.03
CA GLU A 187 5.64 2.49 6.30
C GLU A 187 6.80 3.46 6.16
N ALA A 188 7.62 3.28 5.13
CA ALA A 188 8.75 4.17 4.86
C ALA A 188 8.31 5.59 4.52
N ILE A 189 7.27 5.75 3.69
CA ILE A 189 6.73 7.06 3.34
C ILE A 189 6.23 7.79 4.59
N TYR A 190 5.39 7.18 5.40
CA TYR A 190 4.85 7.84 6.60
C TYR A 190 5.93 8.14 7.63
N ARG A 191 6.91 7.25 7.79
CA ARG A 191 7.95 7.39 8.81
C ARG A 191 9.03 8.40 8.43
N TYR A 192 9.39 8.48 7.15
CA TYR A 192 10.59 9.21 6.73
C TYR A 192 10.34 10.37 5.77
N HIS A 193 9.28 10.33 4.95
CA HIS A 193 9.03 11.41 3.99
C HIS A 193 8.81 12.74 4.73
N PRO A 194 9.43 13.87 4.30
CA PRO A 194 9.35 15.17 4.98
C PRO A 194 7.93 15.68 5.26
N MET A 195 6.96 15.31 4.40
CA MET A 195 5.54 15.67 4.61
C MET A 195 4.97 15.04 5.88
N PHE A 196 5.41 13.85 6.27
CA PHE A 196 4.80 13.03 7.32
C PHE A 196 5.68 12.84 8.55
N ALA A 197 7.00 12.72 8.36
CA ALA A 197 7.94 12.29 9.39
C ALA A 197 7.91 13.14 10.67
N GLY A 198 7.71 14.44 10.54
CA GLY A 198 7.64 15.36 11.70
C GLY A 198 6.45 15.11 12.62
N GLY A 199 5.38 14.49 12.08
CA GLY A 199 4.16 14.18 12.82
C GLY A 199 3.95 12.68 13.09
N TYR A 200 4.84 11.81 12.62
CA TYR A 200 4.68 10.37 12.72
C TYR A 200 4.60 9.91 14.18
N ASP A 201 3.44 9.39 14.56
CA ASP A 201 3.11 8.93 15.91
C ASP A 201 3.43 9.94 17.05
N ARG A 202 3.17 11.24 16.77
CA ARG A 202 3.41 12.36 17.70
C ARG A 202 2.21 13.32 17.76
N PRO A 203 1.02 12.83 18.14
CA PRO A 203 -0.20 13.64 18.13
C PRO A 203 -0.11 14.84 19.06
N GLU A 204 0.60 14.73 20.20
CA GLU A 204 0.83 15.80 21.18
C GLU A 204 1.67 16.96 20.62
N ALA A 205 2.47 16.71 19.60
CA ALA A 205 3.28 17.72 18.90
C ALA A 205 2.58 18.29 17.66
N GLY A 206 1.26 18.11 17.53
CA GLY A 206 0.48 18.52 16.37
C GLY A 206 0.62 17.60 15.15
N GLY A 207 1.13 16.38 15.35
CA GLY A 207 1.21 15.32 14.36
C GLY A 207 -0.05 14.46 14.34
N TYR A 208 0.11 13.15 14.10
CA TYR A 208 -0.98 12.19 13.97
C TYR A 208 -0.63 10.86 14.64
N HIS A 209 -1.66 10.07 14.95
CA HIS A 209 -1.51 8.71 15.46
C HIS A 209 -1.20 7.71 14.34
N VAL A 210 -0.49 6.65 14.69
CA VAL A 210 -0.36 5.44 13.86
C VAL A 210 -1.23 4.35 14.51
N TRP A 211 -2.40 4.09 13.91
CA TRP A 211 -3.39 3.16 14.48
C TRP A 211 -2.99 1.70 14.35
N MET A 212 -2.44 1.33 13.20
CA MET A 212 -1.93 -0.01 12.92
C MET A 212 -0.47 0.07 12.46
N PRO A 213 0.39 -0.80 12.99
CA PRO A 213 1.85 -0.68 12.80
C PRO A 213 2.38 -1.39 11.54
N GLY A 214 1.59 -1.51 10.49
CA GLY A 214 2.00 -2.10 9.23
C GLY A 214 2.36 -3.59 9.36
N MET A 215 3.53 -3.97 8.84
CA MET A 215 3.99 -5.36 8.85
C MET A 215 4.14 -5.95 10.25
N ALA A 216 4.33 -5.15 11.28
CA ALA A 216 4.43 -5.61 12.66
C ALA A 216 3.08 -6.13 13.21
N ALA A 217 1.95 -5.82 12.57
CA ALA A 217 0.65 -6.37 12.93
C ALA A 217 0.46 -7.82 12.43
N ALA A 218 1.27 -8.28 11.47
CA ALA A 218 1.12 -9.63 10.92
C ALA A 218 1.25 -10.72 12.01
N PRO A 219 0.45 -11.78 11.97
CA PRO A 219 -0.45 -12.19 10.88
C PRO A 219 -1.85 -11.57 10.88
N ALA A 220 -2.18 -10.65 11.79
CA ALA A 220 -3.46 -9.96 11.82
C ALA A 220 -3.53 -8.96 10.65
N THR A 221 -4.36 -9.26 9.65
CA THR A 221 -4.46 -8.48 8.41
C THR A 221 -5.70 -7.61 8.37
N ILE A 222 -5.54 -6.41 7.81
CA ILE A 222 -6.61 -5.45 7.53
C ILE A 222 -6.28 -4.73 6.22
N GLU A 223 -7.29 -4.41 5.43
CA GLU A 223 -7.16 -3.62 4.21
C GLU A 223 -8.14 -2.43 4.26
N GLY A 224 -7.71 -1.25 3.77
CA GLY A 224 -8.45 -0.01 3.96
C GLY A 224 -9.78 0.07 3.21
N GLY A 225 -10.00 -0.75 2.17
CA GLY A 225 -11.29 -0.93 1.53
C GLY A 225 -12.36 -1.54 2.45
N ASP A 226 -11.94 -2.16 3.56
CA ASP A 226 -12.84 -2.62 4.61
C ASP A 226 -13.15 -1.56 5.68
N VAL A 227 -12.51 -0.39 5.64
CA VAL A 227 -12.63 0.62 6.69
C VAL A 227 -13.34 1.85 6.17
N LEU A 228 -14.52 2.16 6.72
CA LEU A 228 -15.32 3.34 6.40
C LEU A 228 -15.48 4.24 7.63
N VAL A 229 -14.98 5.47 7.54
CA VAL A 229 -15.16 6.49 8.58
C VAL A 229 -16.51 7.17 8.36
N ILE A 230 -17.53 6.74 9.09
CA ILE A 230 -18.91 7.25 8.88
C ILE A 230 -19.24 8.51 9.67
N GLY A 231 -18.29 8.99 10.48
CA GLY A 231 -18.43 10.22 11.27
C GLY A 231 -18.96 10.01 12.68
N ARG A 232 -18.99 11.10 13.45
CA ARG A 232 -19.50 11.11 14.83
C ARG A 232 -18.86 10.05 15.75
N GLY A 233 -17.56 9.85 15.62
CA GLY A 233 -16.84 8.85 16.40
C GLY A 233 -17.09 7.39 16.00
N ALA A 234 -17.79 7.14 14.91
CA ALA A 234 -18.11 5.79 14.45
C ALA A 234 -17.30 5.38 13.21
N VAL A 235 -16.84 4.12 13.21
CA VAL A 235 -16.14 3.50 12.09
C VAL A 235 -16.80 2.15 11.78
N LEU A 236 -17.11 1.89 10.51
CA LEU A 236 -17.51 0.58 10.01
C LEU A 236 -16.27 -0.18 9.56
N VAL A 237 -16.18 -1.47 9.91
CA VAL A 237 -15.07 -2.32 9.46
C VAL A 237 -15.63 -3.64 8.96
N GLY A 238 -15.39 -3.95 7.69
CA GLY A 238 -15.71 -5.23 7.09
C GLY A 238 -14.74 -6.31 7.57
N MET A 239 -15.25 -7.41 8.09
CA MET A 239 -14.46 -8.63 8.28
C MET A 239 -14.63 -9.50 7.03
N SER A 240 -13.83 -9.19 6.02
CA SER A 240 -13.89 -9.73 4.66
C SER A 240 -12.95 -10.93 4.46
N GLU A 241 -12.69 -11.29 3.20
CA GLU A 241 -11.61 -12.22 2.83
C GLU A 241 -10.23 -11.66 3.25
N ARG A 242 -10.09 -10.33 3.30
CA ARG A 242 -8.82 -9.61 3.53
C ARG A 242 -8.62 -9.17 4.96
N THR A 243 -9.68 -8.81 5.66
CA THR A 243 -9.62 -8.28 7.01
C THR A 243 -10.08 -9.33 8.03
N GLN A 244 -9.21 -9.57 9.02
CA GLN A 244 -9.39 -10.56 10.05
C GLN A 244 -9.93 -9.92 11.35
N PRO A 245 -10.74 -10.64 12.15
CA PRO A 245 -11.27 -10.15 13.42
C PRO A 245 -10.19 -9.61 14.37
N GLN A 246 -9.05 -10.28 14.45
CA GLN A 246 -7.93 -9.86 15.31
C GLN A 246 -7.42 -8.46 14.97
N ALA A 247 -7.34 -8.13 13.67
CA ALA A 247 -6.92 -6.81 13.24
C ALA A 247 -7.99 -5.74 13.55
N VAL A 248 -9.27 -6.10 13.47
CA VAL A 248 -10.37 -5.21 13.88
C VAL A 248 -10.29 -4.90 15.37
N GLU A 249 -10.02 -5.90 16.21
CA GLU A 249 -9.83 -5.69 17.65
C GLU A 249 -8.61 -4.82 17.95
N MET A 250 -7.47 -5.05 17.28
CA MET A 250 -6.27 -4.22 17.42
C MET A 250 -6.55 -2.76 17.05
N LEU A 251 -7.21 -2.53 15.91
CA LEU A 251 -7.59 -1.19 15.47
C LEU A 251 -8.55 -0.53 16.48
N ALA A 252 -9.56 -1.25 16.93
CA ALA A 252 -10.52 -0.76 17.90
C ALA A 252 -9.85 -0.36 19.23
N MET A 253 -8.96 -1.20 19.76
CA MET A 253 -8.18 -0.90 20.96
C MET A 253 -7.35 0.37 20.80
N SER A 254 -6.67 0.54 19.66
CA SER A 254 -5.86 1.71 19.38
C SER A 254 -6.70 2.98 19.31
N LEU A 255 -7.83 2.96 18.60
CA LEU A 255 -8.74 4.10 18.48
C LEU A 255 -9.40 4.48 19.81
N PHE A 256 -9.88 3.50 20.60
CA PHE A 256 -10.52 3.74 21.88
C PHE A 256 -9.55 4.24 22.94
N ALA A 257 -8.33 3.70 22.99
CA ALA A 257 -7.31 4.13 23.94
C ALA A 257 -6.96 5.61 23.81
N GLN A 258 -7.11 6.18 22.62
CA GLN A 258 -6.83 7.59 22.33
C GLN A 258 -8.10 8.45 22.24
N GLY A 259 -9.28 7.87 22.51
CA GLY A 259 -10.55 8.58 22.40
C GLY A 259 -10.87 9.07 20.97
N ALA A 260 -10.25 8.49 19.95
CA ALA A 260 -10.43 8.90 18.56
C ALA A 260 -11.73 8.35 17.95
N ALA A 261 -12.23 7.24 18.46
CA ALA A 261 -13.53 6.68 18.08
C ALA A 261 -14.34 6.31 19.34
N GLU A 262 -15.66 6.38 19.23
CA GLU A 262 -16.61 5.96 20.27
C GLU A 262 -17.21 4.59 19.95
N LYS A 263 -17.24 4.22 18.65
CA LYS A 263 -17.88 3.00 18.19
C LYS A 263 -17.17 2.40 16.97
N ILE A 264 -16.95 1.09 17.02
CA ILE A 264 -16.59 0.27 15.86
C ILE A 264 -17.76 -0.68 15.57
N VAL A 265 -18.23 -0.68 14.33
CA VAL A 265 -19.24 -1.63 13.85
C VAL A 265 -18.55 -2.63 12.93
N ALA A 266 -18.31 -3.83 13.44
CA ALA A 266 -17.70 -4.92 12.67
C ALA A 266 -18.77 -5.69 11.89
N LEU A 267 -18.65 -5.72 10.57
CA LEU A 267 -19.58 -6.42 9.67
C LEU A 267 -18.96 -7.71 9.16
N ASN A 268 -19.62 -8.82 9.35
CA ASN A 268 -19.14 -10.11 8.85
C ASN A 268 -19.56 -10.29 7.38
N LEU A 269 -18.57 -10.27 6.48
CA LEU A 269 -18.77 -10.46 5.04
C LEU A 269 -18.47 -11.90 4.61
N PRO A 270 -19.09 -12.39 3.54
CA PRO A 270 -18.71 -13.67 2.93
C PRO A 270 -17.22 -13.68 2.53
N LYS A 271 -16.51 -14.77 2.81
CA LYS A 271 -15.08 -14.92 2.54
C LYS A 271 -14.83 -15.34 1.09
N THR A 272 -15.28 -14.54 0.15
CA THR A 272 -15.14 -14.77 -1.30
C THR A 272 -14.61 -13.53 -2.00
N ARG A 273 -14.00 -13.71 -3.18
CA ARG A 273 -13.41 -12.59 -3.95
C ARG A 273 -14.42 -11.50 -4.29
N ALA A 274 -15.69 -11.87 -4.56
CA ALA A 274 -16.75 -10.90 -4.86
C ALA A 274 -17.06 -9.94 -3.69
N PHE A 275 -16.70 -10.35 -2.46
CA PHE A 275 -16.87 -9.58 -1.23
C PHE A 275 -15.51 -9.32 -0.58
N MET A 276 -14.50 -8.98 -1.41
CA MET A 276 -13.13 -8.85 -0.91
C MET A 276 -12.98 -7.72 0.10
N HIS A 277 -13.75 -6.64 -0.05
CA HIS A 277 -13.77 -5.49 0.84
C HIS A 277 -15.20 -4.99 1.09
N LEU A 278 -15.39 -4.22 2.15
CA LEU A 278 -16.67 -3.59 2.48
C LEU A 278 -17.10 -2.59 1.41
N ASP A 279 -16.17 -1.83 0.85
CA ASP A 279 -16.43 -0.83 -0.20
C ASP A 279 -16.86 -1.44 -1.55
N THR A 280 -16.69 -2.76 -1.74
CA THR A 280 -17.28 -3.47 -2.89
C THR A 280 -18.76 -3.83 -2.68
N VAL A 281 -19.28 -3.66 -1.47
CA VAL A 281 -20.63 -4.07 -1.08
C VAL A 281 -21.50 -2.88 -0.74
N MET A 282 -20.91 -1.85 -0.12
CA MET A 282 -21.62 -0.65 0.26
C MET A 282 -20.67 0.55 0.29
N THR A 283 -21.21 1.72 -0.05
CA THR A 283 -20.48 2.99 0.01
C THR A 283 -21.38 4.08 0.60
N GLN A 284 -20.82 4.91 1.47
CA GLN A 284 -21.51 6.08 1.98
C GLN A 284 -21.47 7.18 0.92
N VAL A 285 -22.63 7.69 0.53
CA VAL A 285 -22.79 8.75 -0.49
C VAL A 285 -23.30 10.06 0.09
N ASP A 286 -23.90 10.05 1.26
CA ASP A 286 -24.26 11.22 2.06
C ASP A 286 -24.25 10.84 3.55
N VAL A 287 -24.47 11.79 4.44
CA VAL A 287 -24.37 11.63 5.91
C VAL A 287 -25.16 10.44 6.45
N ASP A 288 -26.32 10.16 5.87
CA ASP A 288 -27.25 9.09 6.27
C ASP A 288 -27.69 8.22 5.08
N VAL A 289 -26.96 8.27 3.95
CA VAL A 289 -27.29 7.54 2.73
C VAL A 289 -26.14 6.62 2.34
N PHE A 290 -26.45 5.37 2.13
CA PHE A 290 -25.53 4.34 1.64
C PHE A 290 -26.10 3.71 0.35
N THR A 291 -25.22 3.27 -0.53
CA THR A 291 -25.53 2.54 -1.76
C THR A 291 -24.76 1.23 -1.80
#